data_305d764a36439f60e3af4af4cc0e6c39
#
_entry.id   305d764a36439f60e3af4af4cc0e6c39
#
_cell.length_a   1.000
_cell.length_b   1.000
_cell.length_c   1.000
_cell.angle_alpha   90.00
_cell.angle_beta   90.00
_cell.angle_gamma   90.00
#
_symmetry.space_group_name_H-M   'P 1'
#
loop_
_entity.id
_entity.type
_entity.pdbx_description
1 polymer ?
#
loop_
_entity_poly.entity_id
_entity_poly.type
_entity_poly.pdbx_seq_one_letter_code
_entity_poly.pdbx_strand_id
1 'polypeptide(L)'
;MMIILLFLLASTALAATYPRPAACRYISGDPGWPSSSVWNRLNATVGGRLLATNPLAHSCHDPTYSDDTCTSLRKQWGQPNLQIPYPAEFLSPWFQNQSCVPFTPRSSACELGNYASYSINVKGPNDIISGLKFAQQNIVRLVIKNTGHDQNGKGTGKGALSLRTHNLKDKRFIASYKSSYYKGPAIKLGAGVQGGEAATFAHQNGGYRVVAGSCPTVGLVGGYTQGGGHSSLSGIYGLGADNVLEWEVITATGQHLTATMEKNTDLYWALSGGGPGTYGVVVSMTTRVFPDAPTGAASYSFSIASTGNKEDAYWNAVTTFHAQLPPLLDQGVYVTYSVTNNTFYIIAIIAPSHNQTGLNTLMQPMLTALSQQNGLSAQSLGLNTFGTSNVYDILATNVWPVLQDASLVAAQGGRLITRANLNANLTGVMSAMRSITTGGTFYLACTAINTTTAQGVPPIAKNAVLPAWRDTSLNCLVGTAWAWGQSWDPVPGWQKELLDRVLPTIEAVTPNSGAYLNEANFAQRDWQGQFYGKNYQKLVAIKKKYDPQDLFYAVSAVGSEAWAADGQGRLCRT
;
A
#
# COMPACT_ATOMS: atom_id res chain seq x y z
N MET A 1 54.69 24.41 -47.63
CA MET A 1 54.76 23.55 -46.42
C MET A 1 54.10 24.33 -45.30
N MET A 2 52.84 24.08 -45.06
CA MET A 2 51.97 24.84 -44.16
C MET A 2 51.69 23.95 -42.95
N ILE A 3 52.21 24.36 -41.77
CA ILE A 3 52.06 23.63 -40.50
C ILE A 3 50.76 24.10 -39.87
N ILE A 4 49.78 23.17 -39.78
CA ILE A 4 48.52 23.40 -39.06
C ILE A 4 48.74 23.00 -37.61
N LEU A 5 48.70 24.02 -36.70
CA LEU A 5 48.69 23.82 -35.25
C LEU A 5 47.25 23.46 -34.81
N LEU A 6 47.03 22.21 -34.37
CA LEU A 6 45.82 21.82 -33.66
C LEU A 6 45.91 22.28 -32.20
N PHE A 7 45.03 23.19 -31.79
CA PHE A 7 44.79 23.49 -30.38
C PHE A 7 43.81 22.45 -29.79
N LEU A 8 44.31 21.57 -28.94
CA LEU A 8 43.47 20.72 -28.07
C LEU A 8 42.97 21.57 -26.89
N LEU A 9 41.71 21.94 -26.93
CA LEU A 9 40.98 22.47 -25.77
C LEU A 9 40.64 21.33 -24.83
N ALA A 10 41.41 21.15 -23.77
CA ALA A 10 41.07 20.28 -22.64
C ALA A 10 40.00 20.96 -21.80
N SER A 11 38.75 20.54 -21.95
CA SER A 11 37.68 20.93 -21.02
C SER A 11 37.84 20.19 -19.70
N THR A 12 38.42 20.88 -18.70
CA THR A 12 38.40 20.42 -17.31
C THR A 12 37.00 20.53 -16.76
N ALA A 13 36.27 19.40 -16.73
CA ALA A 13 35.05 19.30 -15.96
C ALA A 13 35.39 19.47 -14.49
N LEU A 14 35.05 20.62 -13.91
CA LEU A 14 35.03 20.81 -12.47
C LEU A 14 34.02 19.83 -11.86
N ALA A 15 34.49 18.71 -11.33
CA ALA A 15 33.70 17.85 -10.46
C ALA A 15 33.33 18.70 -9.23
N ALA A 16 32.06 19.08 -9.13
CA ALA A 16 31.53 19.69 -7.93
C ALA A 16 31.74 18.72 -6.77
N THR A 17 32.69 19.07 -5.87
CA THR A 17 32.90 18.33 -4.62
C THR A 17 31.67 18.56 -3.74
N TYR A 18 30.72 17.65 -3.78
CA TYR A 18 29.65 17.64 -2.80
C TYR A 18 30.26 17.33 -1.42
N PRO A 19 29.92 18.09 -0.36
CA PRO A 19 30.38 17.77 0.98
C PRO A 19 29.95 16.35 1.32
N ARG A 20 30.80 15.57 2.01
CA ARG A 20 30.42 14.25 2.53
C ARG A 20 29.13 14.41 3.31
N PRO A 21 28.07 13.63 3.03
CA PRO A 21 26.84 13.71 3.78
C PRO A 21 27.16 13.51 5.27
N ALA A 22 26.52 14.31 6.15
CA ALA A 22 26.62 14.08 7.58
C ALA A 22 26.18 12.63 7.87
N ALA A 23 26.80 12.02 8.88
CA ALA A 23 26.51 10.64 9.25
C ALA A 23 25.01 10.44 9.56
N CYS A 24 24.35 11.45 10.14
CA CYS A 24 22.94 11.42 10.49
C CYS A 24 22.18 12.63 9.92
N ARG A 25 20.86 12.45 9.68
CA ARG A 25 19.94 13.54 9.42
C ARG A 25 19.61 14.26 10.72
N TYR A 26 19.60 15.59 10.70
CA TYR A 26 19.31 16.40 11.88
C TYR A 26 17.85 16.29 12.31
N ILE A 27 17.64 16.32 13.63
CA ILE A 27 16.32 16.45 14.27
C ILE A 27 16.28 17.73 15.11
N SER A 28 15.11 18.16 15.56
CA SER A 28 14.96 19.32 16.44
C SER A 28 15.82 19.13 17.71
N GLY A 29 16.58 20.19 18.06
CA GLY A 29 17.56 20.16 19.17
C GLY A 29 19.00 19.89 18.73
N ASP A 30 19.25 19.36 17.55
CA ASP A 30 20.62 19.21 17.03
C ASP A 30 21.21 20.57 16.62
N PRO A 31 22.53 20.80 16.80
CA PRO A 31 23.16 22.05 16.41
C PRO A 31 23.02 22.39 14.91
N GLY A 32 22.89 21.37 14.06
CA GLY A 32 22.69 21.54 12.62
C GLY A 32 21.22 21.62 12.18
N TRP A 33 20.26 21.59 13.11
CA TRP A 33 18.86 21.76 12.77
C TRP A 33 18.58 23.16 12.21
N PRO A 34 17.83 23.29 11.11
CA PRO A 34 17.56 24.60 10.50
C PRO A 34 16.90 25.56 11.48
N SER A 35 17.38 26.80 11.55
CA SER A 35 16.75 27.85 12.36
C SER A 35 15.38 28.25 11.82
N SER A 36 14.55 28.89 12.65
CA SER A 36 13.23 29.38 12.24
C SER A 36 13.31 30.29 10.99
N SER A 37 14.36 31.09 10.83
CA SER A 37 14.56 31.94 9.65
C SER A 37 14.79 31.11 8.38
N VAL A 38 15.44 29.95 8.47
CA VAL A 38 15.66 29.02 7.35
C VAL A 38 14.34 28.37 6.94
N TRP A 39 13.54 27.90 7.90
CA TRP A 39 12.18 27.38 7.65
C TRP A 39 11.26 28.43 7.06
N ASN A 40 11.30 29.69 7.55
CA ASN A 40 10.49 30.78 7.02
C ASN A 40 10.85 31.10 5.56
N ARG A 41 12.12 31.00 5.16
CA ARG A 41 12.50 31.14 3.74
C ARG A 41 11.91 30.04 2.86
N LEU A 42 11.94 28.77 3.34
CA LEU A 42 11.24 27.70 2.64
C LEU A 42 9.75 27.98 2.52
N ASN A 43 9.10 28.42 3.61
CA ASN A 43 7.68 28.78 3.60
C ASN A 43 7.36 29.86 2.57
N ALA A 44 8.17 30.89 2.50
CA ALA A 44 8.01 31.94 1.47
C ALA A 44 8.17 31.35 0.05
N THR A 45 9.18 30.49 -0.17
CA THR A 45 9.45 29.85 -1.46
C THR A 45 8.28 29.00 -1.94
N VAL A 46 7.61 28.28 -1.02
CA VAL A 46 6.43 27.48 -1.36
C VAL A 46 5.11 28.25 -1.18
N GLY A 47 5.16 29.59 -1.10
CA GLY A 47 3.98 30.46 -1.05
C GLY A 47 3.07 30.21 0.16
N GLY A 48 3.63 30.04 1.35
CA GLY A 48 2.88 29.86 2.60
C GLY A 48 2.37 28.44 2.84
N ARG A 49 2.81 27.43 2.07
CA ARG A 49 2.29 26.05 2.15
C ARG A 49 3.13 25.12 3.02
N LEU A 50 4.10 25.64 3.75
CA LEU A 50 4.83 24.89 4.77
C LEU A 50 4.06 24.96 6.10
N LEU A 51 3.70 23.80 6.63
CA LEU A 51 2.96 23.67 7.88
C LEU A 51 3.84 23.00 8.92
N ALA A 52 3.99 23.64 10.09
CA ALA A 52 4.55 23.00 11.27
C ALA A 52 3.53 21.98 11.81
N THR A 53 4.01 20.82 12.21
CA THR A 53 3.12 19.76 12.70
C THR A 53 2.64 20.08 14.12
N ASN A 54 1.32 20.05 14.28
CA ASN A 54 0.65 19.96 15.56
C ASN A 54 -0.21 18.69 15.51
N PRO A 55 0.08 17.63 16.29
CA PRO A 55 -0.68 16.39 16.22
C PRO A 55 -2.17 16.61 16.49
N LEU A 56 -3.03 15.92 15.77
CA LEU A 56 -4.48 16.08 15.83
C LEU A 56 -5.03 15.87 17.25
N ALA A 57 -4.45 14.92 18.00
CA ALA A 57 -4.87 14.62 19.37
C ALA A 57 -4.30 15.57 20.44
N HIS A 58 -3.59 16.66 20.08
CA HIS A 58 -3.08 17.61 21.07
C HIS A 58 -4.18 18.17 21.99
N SER A 59 -5.40 18.30 21.47
CA SER A 59 -6.57 18.73 22.25
C SER A 59 -7.09 17.69 23.26
N CYS A 60 -6.51 16.49 23.28
CA CYS A 60 -6.77 15.47 24.30
C CYS A 60 -5.79 15.52 25.49
N HIS A 61 -4.83 16.44 25.46
CA HIS A 61 -3.75 16.55 26.45
C HIS A 61 -3.62 17.97 27.00
N ASP A 62 -3.15 18.08 28.25
CA ASP A 62 -2.84 19.36 28.86
C ASP A 62 -1.63 20.03 28.18
N PRO A 63 -1.56 21.36 28.09
CA PRO A 63 -2.55 22.35 28.58
C PRO A 63 -3.70 22.66 27.60
N THR A 64 -3.78 21.98 26.44
CA THR A 64 -4.72 22.30 25.35
C THR A 64 -5.99 21.45 25.37
N TYR A 65 -6.25 20.76 26.48
CA TYR A 65 -7.38 19.83 26.60
C TYR A 65 -8.74 20.48 26.35
N SER A 66 -9.54 19.81 25.51
CA SER A 66 -10.93 20.14 25.23
C SER A 66 -11.75 18.86 25.24
N ASP A 67 -12.70 18.74 26.17
CA ASP A 67 -13.48 17.51 26.37
C ASP A 67 -14.30 17.14 25.13
N ASP A 68 -15.04 18.11 24.57
CA ASP A 68 -15.88 17.89 23.38
C ASP A 68 -15.04 17.44 22.17
N THR A 69 -13.92 18.12 21.94
CA THR A 69 -13.01 17.80 20.83
C THR A 69 -12.39 16.42 21.01
N CYS A 70 -11.89 16.12 22.22
CA CYS A 70 -11.26 14.83 22.49
C CYS A 70 -12.26 13.67 22.40
N THR A 71 -13.48 13.86 22.89
CA THR A 71 -14.56 12.87 22.78
C THR A 71 -14.91 12.59 21.32
N SER A 72 -14.98 13.62 20.49
CA SER A 72 -15.20 13.48 19.04
C SER A 72 -14.05 12.73 18.35
N LEU A 73 -12.81 13.06 18.70
CA LEU A 73 -11.62 12.39 18.16
C LEU A 73 -11.58 10.91 18.53
N ARG A 74 -11.87 10.55 19.77
CA ARG A 74 -11.92 9.14 20.24
C ARG A 74 -12.88 8.30 19.42
N LYS A 75 -14.06 8.82 19.08
CA LYS A 75 -15.08 8.12 18.29
C LYS A 75 -14.66 7.85 16.86
N GLN A 76 -13.79 8.68 16.29
CA GLN A 76 -13.45 8.68 14.86
C GLN A 76 -11.99 8.31 14.58
N TRP A 77 -11.16 8.10 15.62
CA TRP A 77 -9.70 8.01 15.48
C TRP A 77 -9.22 6.94 14.49
N GLY A 78 -9.93 5.82 14.41
CA GLY A 78 -9.63 4.75 13.45
C GLY A 78 -10.09 5.03 12.03
N GLN A 79 -10.85 6.12 11.79
CA GLN A 79 -11.41 6.39 10.48
C GLN A 79 -10.42 7.16 9.59
N PRO A 80 -10.10 6.66 8.39
CA PRO A 80 -9.19 7.34 7.47
C PRO A 80 -9.60 8.78 7.15
N ASN A 81 -10.90 9.03 6.98
CA ASN A 81 -11.44 10.34 6.65
C ASN A 81 -11.20 11.40 7.72
N LEU A 82 -10.99 11.00 9.00
CA LEU A 82 -10.58 11.92 10.05
C LEU A 82 -9.13 12.39 9.84
N GLN A 83 -8.21 11.45 9.55
CA GLN A 83 -6.76 11.72 9.58
C GLN A 83 -6.19 12.22 8.25
N ILE A 84 -6.74 11.75 7.11
CA ILE A 84 -6.24 12.10 5.77
C ILE A 84 -6.16 13.61 5.50
N PRO A 85 -7.11 14.46 5.93
CA PRO A 85 -7.03 15.91 5.73
C PRO A 85 -5.83 16.58 6.40
N TYR A 86 -5.29 15.98 7.45
CA TYR A 86 -4.19 16.57 8.23
C TYR A 86 -2.82 16.18 7.66
N PRO A 87 -1.92 17.16 7.44
CA PRO A 87 -0.70 16.94 6.67
C PRO A 87 0.26 15.92 7.23
N ALA A 88 0.39 15.81 8.54
CA ALA A 88 1.33 14.92 9.21
C ALA A 88 0.70 13.64 9.74
N GLU A 89 -0.65 13.57 9.85
CA GLU A 89 -1.34 12.39 10.37
C GLU A 89 -1.20 11.16 9.47
N PHE A 90 -1.14 9.98 10.05
CA PHE A 90 -1.04 8.69 9.35
C PHE A 90 -1.72 7.59 10.16
N LEU A 91 -2.12 6.51 9.49
CA LEU A 91 -3.06 5.54 10.04
C LEU A 91 -2.40 4.37 10.79
N SER A 92 -1.08 4.24 10.80
CA SER A 92 -0.40 3.12 11.44
C SER A 92 -0.31 3.30 12.97
N PRO A 93 -0.98 2.46 13.78
CA PRO A 93 -0.89 2.54 15.25
C PRO A 93 0.55 2.32 15.75
N TRP A 94 1.28 1.40 15.12
CA TRP A 94 2.67 1.11 15.49
C TRP A 94 3.56 2.35 15.39
N PHE A 95 3.48 3.09 14.28
CA PHE A 95 4.32 4.26 14.06
C PHE A 95 3.82 5.51 14.78
N GLN A 96 2.53 5.60 15.13
CA GLN A 96 2.03 6.62 16.07
C GLN A 96 2.63 6.42 17.48
N ASN A 97 2.92 5.16 17.85
CA ASN A 97 3.67 4.78 19.04
C ASN A 97 3.16 5.46 20.34
N GLN A 98 1.87 5.67 20.47
CA GLN A 98 1.23 6.34 21.61
C GLN A 98 1.78 7.73 21.93
N SER A 99 2.53 8.37 21.01
CA SER A 99 3.23 9.64 21.28
C SER A 99 2.28 10.83 21.45
N CYS A 100 1.17 10.85 20.72
CA CYS A 100 0.07 11.79 20.91
C CYS A 100 -1.20 11.19 20.29
N VAL A 101 -1.93 10.39 21.07
CA VAL A 101 -3.19 9.75 20.67
C VAL A 101 -4.27 10.03 21.70
N PRO A 102 -5.57 10.04 21.33
CA PRO A 102 -6.63 10.47 22.25
C PRO A 102 -6.95 9.47 23.37
N PHE A 103 -6.22 8.33 23.44
CA PHE A 103 -6.48 7.24 24.40
C PHE A 103 -5.46 7.15 25.53
N THR A 104 -4.36 7.90 25.47
CA THR A 104 -3.42 8.03 26.59
C THR A 104 -3.97 9.02 27.65
N PRO A 105 -3.49 8.98 28.90
CA PRO A 105 -3.94 9.89 29.96
C PRO A 105 -3.84 11.36 29.53
N ARG A 106 -4.80 12.18 29.96
CA ARG A 106 -4.81 13.62 29.69
C ARG A 106 -3.51 14.33 30.09
N SER A 107 -2.91 13.89 31.20
CA SER A 107 -1.64 14.44 31.74
C SER A 107 -0.40 13.96 30.98
N SER A 108 -0.53 13.01 30.05
CA SER A 108 0.60 12.58 29.22
C SER A 108 1.03 13.69 28.26
N ALA A 109 2.35 13.84 28.06
CA ALA A 109 2.87 14.78 27.06
C ALA A 109 2.41 14.36 25.67
N CYS A 110 1.94 15.33 24.87
CA CYS A 110 1.69 15.14 23.44
C CYS A 110 2.95 15.46 22.66
N GLU A 111 3.69 14.43 22.29
CA GLU A 111 4.96 14.56 21.57
C GLU A 111 4.80 14.24 20.09
N LEU A 112 5.68 14.81 19.25
CA LEU A 112 5.69 14.49 17.82
C LEU A 112 6.07 13.04 17.54
N GLY A 113 6.91 12.41 18.38
CA GLY A 113 7.33 11.03 18.13
C GLY A 113 7.84 10.83 16.69
N ASN A 114 7.16 9.97 15.93
CA ASN A 114 7.46 9.71 14.52
C ASN A 114 6.76 10.64 13.52
N TYR A 115 5.97 11.60 13.95
CA TYR A 115 5.37 12.58 13.05
C TYR A 115 6.46 13.42 12.37
N ALA A 116 6.27 13.74 11.08
CA ALA A 116 7.14 14.69 10.39
C ALA A 116 7.05 16.07 11.07
N SER A 117 8.19 16.75 11.28
CA SER A 117 8.21 18.06 11.96
C SER A 117 7.52 19.16 11.14
N TYR A 118 7.65 19.08 9.81
CA TYR A 118 7.04 20.02 8.87
C TYR A 118 6.49 19.27 7.66
N SER A 119 5.44 19.83 7.05
CA SER A 119 4.84 19.30 5.82
C SER A 119 4.64 20.41 4.78
N ILE A 120 5.09 20.20 3.56
CA ILE A 120 4.71 21.03 2.41
C ILE A 120 3.42 20.47 1.81
N ASN A 121 2.34 21.26 1.83
CA ASN A 121 1.13 20.96 1.07
C ASN A 121 1.37 21.20 -0.42
N VAL A 122 1.87 20.19 -1.11
CA VAL A 122 2.30 20.25 -2.51
C VAL A 122 1.12 20.61 -3.43
N LYS A 123 1.29 21.66 -4.25
CA LYS A 123 0.36 22.05 -5.33
C LYS A 123 0.91 21.72 -6.73
N GLY A 124 2.21 21.47 -6.85
CA GLY A 124 2.82 21.19 -8.13
C GLY A 124 4.32 20.88 -8.06
N PRO A 125 4.96 20.67 -9.21
CA PRO A 125 6.37 20.28 -9.30
C PRO A 125 7.34 21.21 -8.57
N ASN A 126 7.11 22.52 -8.60
CA ASN A 126 8.01 23.50 -7.97
C ASN A 126 8.07 23.37 -6.45
N ASP A 127 6.97 23.02 -5.79
CA ASP A 127 6.96 22.76 -4.34
C ASP A 127 7.80 21.53 -3.99
N ILE A 128 7.68 20.48 -4.81
CA ILE A 128 8.49 19.27 -4.67
C ILE A 128 9.97 19.60 -4.81
N ILE A 129 10.35 20.29 -5.90
CA ILE A 129 11.75 20.68 -6.16
C ILE A 129 12.31 21.53 -5.01
N SER A 130 11.53 22.45 -4.47
CA SER A 130 11.92 23.29 -3.34
C SER A 130 12.16 22.48 -2.09
N GLY A 131 11.27 21.53 -1.77
CA GLY A 131 11.40 20.62 -0.63
C GLY A 131 12.61 19.69 -0.75
N LEU A 132 12.88 19.14 -1.96
CA LEU A 132 14.05 18.29 -2.23
C LEU A 132 15.35 19.06 -1.99
N LYS A 133 15.49 20.26 -2.58
CA LYS A 133 16.65 21.12 -2.39
C LYS A 133 16.86 21.49 -0.93
N PHE A 134 15.78 21.84 -0.23
CA PHE A 134 15.86 22.19 1.19
C PHE A 134 16.36 21.01 2.03
N ALA A 135 15.80 19.83 1.85
CA ALA A 135 16.18 18.64 2.60
C ALA A 135 17.65 18.25 2.37
N GLN A 136 18.13 18.36 1.12
CA GLN A 136 19.55 18.11 0.78
C GLN A 136 20.48 19.13 1.41
N GLN A 137 20.19 20.42 1.26
CA GLN A 137 21.05 21.53 1.74
C GLN A 137 21.15 21.60 3.25
N ASN A 138 20.07 21.22 3.95
CA ASN A 138 19.98 21.32 5.41
C ASN A 138 20.10 19.96 6.12
N ILE A 139 20.39 18.87 5.39
CA ILE A 139 20.60 17.53 5.95
C ILE A 139 19.40 17.06 6.77
N VAL A 140 18.19 17.42 6.34
CA VAL A 140 16.91 17.04 6.96
C VAL A 140 16.40 15.75 6.31
N ARG A 141 15.82 14.85 7.12
CA ARG A 141 15.12 13.67 6.62
C ARG A 141 13.94 14.11 5.73
N LEU A 142 13.79 13.47 4.59
CA LEU A 142 12.67 13.69 3.69
C LEU A 142 11.74 12.47 3.69
N VAL A 143 10.44 12.70 3.73
CA VAL A 143 9.41 11.67 3.54
C VAL A 143 8.38 12.13 2.51
N ILE A 144 7.76 11.18 1.83
CA ILE A 144 6.69 11.43 0.86
C ILE A 144 5.41 10.86 1.43
N LYS A 145 4.42 11.73 1.68
CA LYS A 145 3.12 11.31 2.22
C LYS A 145 2.01 11.59 1.20
N ASN A 146 1.18 10.59 0.96
CA ASN A 146 -0.07 10.73 0.20
C ASN A 146 -1.26 10.81 1.16
N THR A 147 -2.02 9.74 1.34
CA THR A 147 -3.18 9.67 2.24
C THR A 147 -2.81 9.29 3.68
N GLY A 148 -1.69 8.61 3.89
CA GLY A 148 -1.29 8.10 5.20
C GLY A 148 -1.73 6.67 5.49
N HIS A 149 -2.23 5.96 4.49
CA HIS A 149 -2.60 4.53 4.60
C HIS A 149 -1.40 3.58 4.77
N ASP A 150 -0.18 4.07 4.61
CA ASP A 150 1.02 3.25 4.76
C ASP A 150 1.16 2.73 6.20
N GLN A 151 1.14 1.41 6.37
CA GLN A 151 1.29 0.73 7.66
C GLN A 151 2.75 0.47 8.03
N ASN A 152 3.67 0.64 7.09
CA ASN A 152 5.09 0.31 7.24
C ASN A 152 5.99 1.51 7.57
N GLY A 153 5.41 2.69 7.88
CA GLY A 153 6.16 3.88 8.29
C GLY A 153 6.95 4.56 7.17
N LYS A 154 6.62 4.28 5.90
CA LYS A 154 7.32 4.86 4.74
C LYS A 154 7.04 6.36 4.57
N GLY A 155 5.83 6.81 4.93
CA GLY A 155 5.36 8.18 4.77
C GLY A 155 5.55 9.08 5.98
N THR A 156 6.30 8.64 7.00
CA THR A 156 6.51 9.39 8.25
C THR A 156 7.94 9.25 8.77
N GLY A 157 8.31 10.03 9.80
CA GLY A 157 9.60 9.90 10.47
C GLY A 157 9.99 11.10 11.30
N LYS A 158 10.62 10.84 12.45
CA LYS A 158 11.11 11.87 13.37
C LYS A 158 12.02 12.85 12.68
N GLY A 159 11.79 14.14 12.89
CA GLY A 159 12.60 15.22 12.30
C GLY A 159 12.40 15.42 10.78
N ALA A 160 11.44 14.75 10.15
CA ALA A 160 11.31 14.84 8.70
C ALA A 160 10.62 16.12 8.22
N LEU A 161 10.99 16.52 6.98
CA LEU A 161 10.17 17.34 6.10
C LEU A 161 9.33 16.40 5.22
N SER A 162 8.01 16.52 5.29
CA SER A 162 7.07 15.74 4.48
C SER A 162 6.68 16.49 3.20
N LEU A 163 6.77 15.81 2.05
CA LEU A 163 6.14 16.25 0.81
C LEU A 163 4.76 15.60 0.73
N ARG A 164 3.72 16.36 1.06
CA ARG A 164 2.33 15.89 1.03
C ARG A 164 1.75 16.03 -0.37
N THR A 165 1.71 14.94 -1.11
CA THR A 165 1.22 14.89 -2.50
C THR A 165 -0.31 14.75 -2.61
N HIS A 166 -1.01 14.59 -1.49
CA HIS A 166 -2.46 14.36 -1.44
C HIS A 166 -3.30 15.41 -2.17
N ASN A 167 -2.81 16.66 -2.28
CA ASN A 167 -3.53 17.76 -2.91
C ASN A 167 -3.37 17.80 -4.44
N LEU A 168 -2.57 16.93 -5.03
CA LEU A 168 -2.49 16.78 -6.49
C LEU A 168 -3.69 15.97 -6.98
N LYS A 169 -4.84 16.64 -7.16
CA LYS A 169 -6.16 16.01 -7.39
C LYS A 169 -6.64 16.08 -8.85
N ASP A 170 -5.81 16.51 -9.77
CA ASP A 170 -6.20 16.65 -11.18
C ASP A 170 -6.62 15.28 -11.75
N LYS A 171 -7.72 15.29 -12.51
CA LYS A 171 -8.26 14.12 -13.20
C LYS A 171 -8.60 14.51 -14.63
N ARG A 172 -8.16 13.72 -15.62
CA ARG A 172 -8.47 13.94 -17.02
C ARG A 172 -8.79 12.63 -17.72
N PHE A 173 -9.96 12.54 -18.33
CA PHE A 173 -10.33 11.45 -19.21
C PHE A 173 -9.72 11.66 -20.58
N ILE A 174 -9.17 10.59 -21.19
CA ILE A 174 -8.53 10.56 -22.49
C ILE A 174 -9.25 9.48 -23.31
N ALA A 175 -10.21 9.88 -24.13
CA ALA A 175 -11.03 8.96 -24.90
C ALA A 175 -10.21 8.10 -25.88
N SER A 176 -9.12 8.65 -26.41
CA SER A 176 -8.22 7.96 -27.34
C SER A 176 -6.77 8.32 -27.03
N TYR A 177 -6.20 7.65 -26.03
CA TYR A 177 -4.74 7.68 -25.82
C TYR A 177 -4.06 6.96 -26.98
N LYS A 178 -2.96 7.51 -27.49
CA LYS A 178 -2.22 6.99 -28.64
C LYS A 178 -0.74 6.91 -28.32
N SER A 179 -0.20 5.70 -28.35
CA SER A 179 1.25 5.41 -28.35
C SER A 179 1.50 4.21 -29.26
N SER A 180 2.75 3.80 -29.44
CA SER A 180 3.10 2.58 -30.18
C SER A 180 2.61 1.31 -29.45
N TYR A 181 2.52 1.35 -28.12
CA TYR A 181 2.21 0.22 -27.24
C TYR A 181 0.75 0.19 -26.73
N TYR A 182 -0.02 1.26 -26.92
CA TYR A 182 -1.43 1.30 -26.52
C TYR A 182 -2.25 2.32 -27.33
N LYS A 183 -3.44 1.89 -27.74
CA LYS A 183 -4.47 2.76 -28.33
C LYS A 183 -5.79 2.44 -27.66
N GLY A 184 -6.41 3.43 -27.01
CA GLY A 184 -7.67 3.22 -26.32
C GLY A 184 -7.95 4.25 -25.20
N PRO A 185 -9.02 4.05 -24.43
CA PRO A 185 -9.40 4.96 -23.35
C PRO A 185 -8.42 4.87 -22.17
N ALA A 186 -8.14 6.01 -21.55
CA ALA A 186 -7.26 6.16 -20.40
C ALA A 186 -7.72 7.29 -19.50
N ILE A 187 -7.20 7.32 -18.27
CA ILE A 187 -7.33 8.45 -17.36
C ILE A 187 -5.95 8.90 -16.88
N LYS A 188 -5.72 10.22 -16.86
CA LYS A 188 -4.57 10.82 -16.18
C LYS A 188 -5.02 11.33 -14.82
N LEU A 189 -4.29 10.94 -13.78
CA LEU A 189 -4.61 11.18 -12.38
C LEU A 189 -3.41 11.81 -11.67
N GLY A 190 -3.65 12.90 -10.95
CA GLY A 190 -2.66 13.47 -10.04
C GLY A 190 -2.34 12.53 -8.88
N ALA A 191 -1.15 12.68 -8.30
CA ALA A 191 -0.63 11.75 -7.28
C ALA A 191 -1.55 11.60 -6.06
N GLY A 192 -2.33 12.62 -5.72
CA GLY A 192 -3.24 12.63 -4.56
C GLY A 192 -4.61 12.01 -4.81
N VAL A 193 -4.91 11.54 -6.02
CA VAL A 193 -6.21 10.94 -6.33
C VAL A 193 -6.32 9.58 -5.63
N GLN A 194 -7.44 9.40 -4.91
CA GLN A 194 -7.77 8.18 -4.18
C GLN A 194 -8.47 7.15 -5.08
N GLY A 195 -8.46 5.88 -4.68
CA GLY A 195 -9.09 4.80 -5.46
C GLY A 195 -10.57 5.02 -5.73
N GLY A 196 -11.35 5.43 -4.72
CA GLY A 196 -12.77 5.76 -4.87
C GLY A 196 -13.01 6.96 -5.79
N GLU A 197 -12.18 8.01 -5.70
CA GLU A 197 -12.25 9.17 -6.60
C GLU A 197 -11.97 8.80 -8.06
N ALA A 198 -11.00 7.91 -8.28
CA ALA A 198 -10.64 7.43 -9.61
C ALA A 198 -11.74 6.53 -10.22
N ALA A 199 -12.31 5.62 -9.41
CA ALA A 199 -13.39 4.75 -9.84
C ALA A 199 -14.66 5.56 -10.17
N THR A 200 -15.03 6.51 -9.31
CA THR A 200 -16.16 7.43 -9.57
C THR A 200 -15.94 8.24 -10.84
N PHE A 201 -14.72 8.78 -11.03
CA PHE A 201 -14.40 9.56 -12.22
C PHE A 201 -14.45 8.72 -13.50
N ALA A 202 -13.92 7.50 -13.47
CA ALA A 202 -13.99 6.59 -14.62
C ALA A 202 -15.44 6.22 -14.97
N HIS A 203 -16.25 5.88 -13.97
CA HIS A 203 -17.67 5.56 -14.14
C HIS A 203 -18.45 6.73 -14.76
N GLN A 204 -18.29 7.95 -14.24
CA GLN A 204 -19.01 9.15 -14.71
C GLN A 204 -18.59 9.60 -16.13
N ASN A 205 -17.41 9.22 -16.60
CA ASN A 205 -16.91 9.61 -17.92
C ASN A 205 -17.13 8.54 -19.01
N GLY A 206 -18.26 7.87 -18.97
CA GLY A 206 -18.68 6.96 -20.02
C GLY A 206 -18.81 5.50 -19.60
N GLY A 207 -19.02 5.23 -18.30
CA GLY A 207 -19.23 3.86 -17.80
C GLY A 207 -17.96 3.01 -17.88
N TYR A 208 -16.82 3.59 -17.50
CA TYR A 208 -15.56 2.86 -17.44
C TYR A 208 -15.25 2.40 -16.01
N ARG A 209 -14.47 1.33 -15.91
CA ARG A 209 -13.87 0.83 -14.66
C ARG A 209 -12.35 0.92 -14.71
N VAL A 210 -11.72 1.11 -13.54
CA VAL A 210 -10.27 1.22 -13.37
C VAL A 210 -9.78 0.23 -12.33
N VAL A 211 -8.58 -0.32 -12.51
CA VAL A 211 -7.96 -1.20 -11.52
C VAL A 211 -7.55 -0.37 -10.30
N ALA A 212 -8.34 -0.47 -9.23
CA ALA A 212 -8.16 0.23 -7.95
C ALA A 212 -8.45 -0.72 -6.79
N GLY A 213 -7.84 -0.46 -5.63
CA GLY A 213 -8.07 -1.26 -4.42
C GLY A 213 -9.49 -1.12 -3.86
N SER A 214 -9.88 -2.06 -3.03
CA SER A 214 -11.23 -2.09 -2.43
C SER A 214 -11.45 -0.98 -1.40
N CYS A 215 -10.42 -0.48 -0.71
CA CYS A 215 -10.54 0.65 0.20
C CYS A 215 -10.53 1.97 -0.60
N PRO A 216 -11.61 2.79 -0.55
CA PRO A 216 -11.79 3.95 -1.43
C PRO A 216 -10.81 5.09 -1.13
N THR A 217 -10.29 5.18 0.09
CA THR A 217 -9.44 6.28 0.56
C THR A 217 -7.94 6.06 0.34
N VAL A 218 -7.53 4.89 -0.16
CA VAL A 218 -6.14 4.60 -0.54
C VAL A 218 -5.73 5.43 -1.76
N GLY A 219 -4.55 6.06 -1.70
CA GLY A 219 -4.00 6.84 -2.82
C GLY A 219 -3.62 5.95 -4.00
N LEU A 220 -4.40 6.00 -5.09
CA LEU A 220 -4.22 5.12 -6.24
C LEU A 220 -2.86 5.30 -6.92
N VAL A 221 -2.46 6.55 -7.15
CA VAL A 221 -1.20 6.92 -7.82
C VAL A 221 0.00 6.92 -6.86
N GLY A 222 -0.28 6.85 -5.55
CA GLY A 222 0.72 6.79 -4.48
C GLY A 222 1.29 5.40 -4.29
N GLY A 223 1.32 4.92 -3.03
CA GLY A 223 1.88 3.62 -2.66
C GLY A 223 1.22 2.43 -3.35
N TYR A 224 -0.08 2.51 -3.63
CA TYR A 224 -0.84 1.41 -4.20
C TYR A 224 -0.25 0.92 -5.53
N THR A 225 -0.26 1.72 -6.58
CA THR A 225 0.23 1.30 -7.91
C THR A 225 1.74 1.16 -7.95
N GLN A 226 2.48 2.03 -7.25
CA GLN A 226 3.94 1.92 -7.19
C GLN A 226 4.43 0.64 -6.49
N GLY A 227 3.60 0.04 -5.62
CA GLY A 227 3.89 -1.25 -4.98
C GLY A 227 3.31 -2.47 -5.68
N GLY A 228 2.57 -2.28 -6.78
CA GLY A 228 1.86 -3.33 -7.51
C GLY A 228 0.36 -3.07 -7.57
N GLY A 229 -0.34 -3.15 -6.46
CA GLY A 229 -1.78 -2.83 -6.33
C GLY A 229 -2.71 -3.91 -6.85
N HIS A 230 -3.38 -4.66 -5.96
CA HIS A 230 -4.41 -5.63 -6.32
C HIS A 230 -5.83 -5.04 -6.25
N SER A 231 -6.75 -5.61 -7.00
CA SER A 231 -8.13 -5.12 -7.18
C SER A 231 -9.09 -6.28 -7.39
N SER A 232 -10.38 -6.04 -7.17
CA SER A 232 -11.44 -6.94 -7.62
C SER A 232 -11.44 -7.19 -9.14
N LEU A 233 -10.73 -6.36 -9.89
CA LEU A 233 -10.55 -6.47 -11.34
C LEU A 233 -9.25 -7.17 -11.74
N SER A 234 -8.37 -7.51 -10.78
CA SER A 234 -7.04 -8.04 -11.11
C SER A 234 -7.06 -9.42 -11.74
N GLY A 235 -8.11 -10.23 -11.50
CA GLY A 235 -8.29 -11.51 -12.19
C GLY A 235 -8.50 -11.37 -13.70
N ILE A 236 -8.90 -10.19 -14.19
CA ILE A 236 -9.14 -9.92 -15.61
C ILE A 236 -8.05 -9.02 -16.19
N TYR A 237 -7.66 -7.96 -15.46
CA TYR A 237 -6.82 -6.88 -15.99
C TYR A 237 -5.42 -6.81 -15.35
N GLY A 238 -5.07 -7.78 -14.50
CA GLY A 238 -3.79 -7.74 -13.77
C GLY A 238 -3.79 -6.73 -12.62
N LEU A 239 -2.60 -6.44 -12.11
CA LEU A 239 -2.38 -5.48 -11.03
C LEU A 239 -2.48 -4.03 -11.52
N GLY A 240 -2.59 -3.07 -10.62
CA GLY A 240 -2.54 -1.65 -10.96
C GLY A 240 -1.30 -1.28 -11.77
N ALA A 241 -0.13 -1.79 -11.38
CA ALA A 241 1.14 -1.59 -12.08
C ALA A 241 1.16 -2.14 -13.52
N ASP A 242 0.32 -3.14 -13.84
CA ASP A 242 0.21 -3.73 -15.18
C ASP A 242 -0.54 -2.82 -16.16
N ASN A 243 -1.24 -1.81 -15.65
CA ASN A 243 -2.14 -0.95 -16.41
C ASN A 243 -1.58 0.45 -16.68
N VAL A 244 -0.40 0.76 -16.15
CA VAL A 244 0.20 2.09 -16.27
C VAL A 244 0.70 2.34 -17.69
N LEU A 245 0.35 3.49 -18.24
CA LEU A 245 0.83 3.96 -19.55
C LEU A 245 1.99 4.95 -19.38
N GLU A 246 1.93 5.79 -18.34
CA GLU A 246 2.87 6.89 -18.16
C GLU A 246 2.95 7.30 -16.69
N TRP A 247 4.15 7.60 -16.22
CA TRP A 247 4.45 8.27 -14.96
C TRP A 247 5.02 9.66 -15.21
N GLU A 248 4.59 10.63 -14.42
CA GLU A 248 5.21 11.95 -14.31
C GLU A 248 5.85 12.05 -12.93
N VAL A 249 7.15 12.35 -12.87
CA VAL A 249 7.96 12.17 -11.65
C VAL A 249 9.05 13.24 -11.54
N ILE A 250 9.31 13.68 -10.29
CA ILE A 250 10.47 14.54 -9.95
C ILE A 250 11.54 13.67 -9.30
N THR A 251 12.74 13.63 -9.89
CA THR A 251 13.88 12.88 -9.37
C THR A 251 14.53 13.59 -8.18
N ALA A 252 15.44 12.93 -7.45
CA ALA A 252 16.19 13.53 -6.34
C ALA A 252 16.98 14.78 -6.75
N THR A 253 17.37 14.89 -8.01
CA THR A 253 18.08 16.06 -8.56
C THR A 253 17.14 17.20 -9.01
N GLY A 254 15.83 17.04 -8.82
CA GLY A 254 14.82 18.03 -9.20
C GLY A 254 14.44 18.00 -10.69
N GLN A 255 14.86 16.99 -11.45
CA GLN A 255 14.45 16.84 -12.86
C GLN A 255 13.00 16.37 -12.93
N HIS A 256 12.19 17.05 -13.73
CA HIS A 256 10.81 16.68 -14.01
C HIS A 256 10.79 15.80 -15.27
N LEU A 257 10.49 14.52 -15.09
CA LEU A 257 10.56 13.50 -16.14
C LEU A 257 9.20 12.85 -16.40
N THR A 258 9.00 12.48 -17.65
CA THR A 258 7.98 11.50 -18.05
C THR A 258 8.66 10.15 -18.25
N ALA A 259 8.15 9.11 -17.60
CA ALA A 259 8.62 7.74 -17.75
C ALA A 259 7.52 6.87 -18.38
N THR A 260 7.86 6.23 -19.50
CA THR A 260 6.97 5.35 -20.28
C THR A 260 7.73 4.08 -20.68
N MET A 261 7.04 3.16 -21.34
CA MET A 261 7.66 1.99 -21.96
C MET A 261 8.75 2.35 -22.99
N GLU A 262 8.76 3.59 -23.53
CA GLU A 262 9.70 4.04 -24.57
C GLU A 262 10.69 5.10 -24.07
N LYS A 263 10.35 5.83 -23.01
CA LYS A 263 11.15 6.94 -22.48
C LYS A 263 11.41 6.75 -21.01
N ASN A 264 12.68 6.87 -20.56
CA ASN A 264 13.09 6.60 -19.18
C ASN A 264 12.57 5.22 -18.72
N THR A 265 12.81 4.21 -19.55
CA THR A 265 12.20 2.88 -19.45
C THR A 265 12.56 2.14 -18.16
N ASP A 266 13.76 2.35 -17.65
CA ASP A 266 14.22 1.81 -16.38
C ASP A 266 13.45 2.44 -15.19
N LEU A 267 13.23 3.74 -15.22
CA LEU A 267 12.44 4.44 -14.20
C LEU A 267 10.96 4.03 -14.28
N TYR A 268 10.40 3.91 -15.48
CA TYR A 268 9.04 3.39 -15.69
C TYR A 268 8.88 1.99 -15.07
N TRP A 269 9.86 1.10 -15.36
CA TRP A 269 9.87 -0.26 -14.82
C TRP A 269 9.91 -0.25 -13.28
N ALA A 270 10.79 0.56 -12.67
CA ALA A 270 10.95 0.64 -11.23
C ALA A 270 9.73 1.24 -10.52
N LEU A 271 9.12 2.31 -11.08
CA LEU A 271 7.92 2.93 -10.52
C LEU A 271 6.68 2.02 -10.61
N SER A 272 6.69 1.05 -11.53
CA SER A 272 5.59 0.10 -11.71
C SER A 272 5.86 -1.18 -10.90
N GLY A 273 5.68 -1.11 -9.58
CA GLY A 273 5.77 -2.25 -8.67
C GLY A 273 7.06 -2.35 -7.84
N GLY A 274 8.06 -1.50 -8.06
CA GLY A 274 9.33 -1.52 -7.32
C GLY A 274 9.30 -0.79 -5.97
N GLY A 275 8.15 -0.34 -5.54
CA GLY A 275 7.92 0.27 -4.23
C GLY A 275 7.89 1.80 -4.23
N PRO A 276 7.01 2.42 -3.42
CA PRO A 276 6.86 3.86 -3.33
C PRO A 276 8.00 4.53 -2.55
N GLY A 277 8.17 5.86 -2.78
CA GLY A 277 9.05 6.70 -1.98
C GLY A 277 10.55 6.45 -2.19
N THR A 278 10.96 5.89 -3.33
CA THR A 278 12.31 5.36 -3.54
C THR A 278 13.07 6.00 -4.72
N TYR A 279 12.41 6.17 -5.87
CA TYR A 279 13.08 6.56 -7.12
C TYR A 279 12.82 8.01 -7.53
N GLY A 280 11.84 8.65 -6.91
CA GLY A 280 11.39 10.00 -7.19
C GLY A 280 10.04 10.28 -6.54
N VAL A 281 9.60 11.53 -6.64
CA VAL A 281 8.26 11.97 -6.19
C VAL A 281 7.32 11.96 -7.39
N VAL A 282 6.36 11.04 -7.40
CA VAL A 282 5.36 10.95 -8.46
C VAL A 282 4.41 12.14 -8.40
N VAL A 283 4.19 12.78 -9.53
CA VAL A 283 3.29 13.92 -9.72
C VAL A 283 1.94 13.46 -10.28
N SER A 284 1.98 12.58 -11.28
CA SER A 284 0.77 12.02 -11.91
C SER A 284 1.05 10.66 -12.55
N MET A 285 -0.02 9.94 -12.85
CA MET A 285 -0.02 8.67 -13.57
C MET A 285 -1.10 8.69 -14.65
N THR A 286 -0.80 8.14 -15.82
CA THR A 286 -1.81 7.80 -16.82
C THR A 286 -1.99 6.28 -16.83
N THR A 287 -3.24 5.81 -16.74
CA THR A 287 -3.56 4.38 -16.69
C THR A 287 -4.71 4.03 -17.63
N ARG A 288 -4.74 2.76 -18.09
CA ARG A 288 -5.88 2.23 -18.85
C ARG A 288 -7.16 2.25 -18.03
N VAL A 289 -8.28 2.42 -18.72
CA VAL A 289 -9.62 2.13 -18.21
C VAL A 289 -10.33 1.19 -19.17
N PHE A 290 -11.33 0.48 -18.67
CA PHE A 290 -12.03 -0.56 -19.41
C PHE A 290 -13.53 -0.30 -19.38
N PRO A 291 -14.28 -0.60 -20.43
CA PRO A 291 -15.73 -0.57 -20.37
C PRO A 291 -16.24 -1.39 -19.19
N ASP A 292 -17.23 -0.86 -18.47
CA ASP A 292 -17.83 -1.60 -17.36
C ASP A 292 -18.78 -2.70 -17.89
N ALA A 293 -19.13 -3.64 -17.04
CA ALA A 293 -19.93 -4.79 -17.41
C ALA A 293 -20.76 -5.27 -16.20
N PRO A 294 -21.84 -6.04 -16.44
CA PRO A 294 -22.60 -6.66 -15.36
C PRO A 294 -21.71 -7.39 -14.38
N THR A 295 -21.95 -7.20 -13.09
CA THR A 295 -21.12 -7.77 -12.03
C THR A 295 -22.00 -8.41 -10.98
N GLY A 296 -21.74 -9.68 -10.67
CA GLY A 296 -22.35 -10.42 -9.58
C GLY A 296 -21.52 -10.31 -8.31
N ALA A 297 -22.18 -10.30 -7.16
CA ALA A 297 -21.53 -10.33 -5.87
C ALA A 297 -22.23 -11.29 -4.91
N ALA A 298 -21.45 -11.83 -3.95
CA ALA A 298 -21.96 -12.68 -2.90
C ALA A 298 -21.19 -12.48 -1.60
N SER A 299 -21.86 -12.82 -0.49
CA SER A 299 -21.22 -12.95 0.82
C SER A 299 -21.85 -14.11 1.58
N TYR A 300 -21.08 -14.74 2.45
CA TYR A 300 -21.55 -15.74 3.40
C TYR A 300 -20.53 -15.92 4.53
N SER A 301 -20.92 -16.62 5.57
CA SER A 301 -20.03 -16.95 6.68
C SER A 301 -20.40 -18.31 7.29
N PHE A 302 -19.45 -18.88 8.00
CA PHE A 302 -19.68 -20.01 8.90
C PHE A 302 -18.75 -19.93 10.10
N SER A 303 -19.10 -20.64 11.15
CA SER A 303 -18.33 -20.64 12.39
C SER A 303 -18.20 -22.06 12.93
N ILE A 304 -17.42 -22.19 14.00
CA ILE A 304 -17.32 -23.45 14.73
C ILE A 304 -18.70 -23.94 15.19
N ALA A 305 -19.62 -23.03 15.55
CA ALA A 305 -21.00 -23.36 15.91
C ALA A 305 -21.78 -23.93 14.72
N SER A 306 -21.55 -23.42 13.51
CA SER A 306 -22.17 -23.92 12.27
C SER A 306 -21.73 -25.36 11.94
N THR A 307 -20.60 -25.82 12.49
CA THR A 307 -20.01 -27.15 12.28
C THR A 307 -20.14 -28.05 13.50
N GLY A 308 -21.16 -27.83 14.33
CA GLY A 308 -21.47 -28.63 15.51
C GLY A 308 -20.50 -28.47 16.69
N ASN A 309 -19.89 -27.30 16.83
CA ASN A 309 -18.90 -26.95 17.85
C ASN A 309 -17.63 -27.86 17.83
N LYS A 310 -17.28 -28.36 16.64
CA LYS A 310 -16.10 -29.19 16.43
C LYS A 310 -15.04 -28.43 15.64
N GLU A 311 -13.90 -28.19 16.24
CA GLU A 311 -12.80 -27.45 15.62
C GLU A 311 -12.32 -28.10 14.31
N ASP A 312 -12.18 -29.44 14.31
CA ASP A 312 -11.75 -30.16 13.10
C ASP A 312 -12.77 -30.04 11.97
N ALA A 313 -14.09 -30.06 12.28
CA ALA A 313 -15.13 -29.88 11.27
C ALA A 313 -15.10 -28.46 10.70
N TYR A 314 -14.83 -27.45 11.52
CA TYR A 314 -14.65 -26.08 11.06
C TYR A 314 -13.45 -25.98 10.10
N TRP A 315 -12.27 -26.51 10.47
CA TRP A 315 -11.09 -26.46 9.62
C TRP A 315 -11.21 -27.34 8.37
N ASN A 316 -11.99 -28.41 8.40
CA ASN A 316 -12.36 -29.17 7.21
C ASN A 316 -13.20 -28.33 6.24
N ALA A 317 -14.14 -27.51 6.74
CA ALA A 317 -14.91 -26.59 5.90
C ALA A 317 -14.02 -25.47 5.31
N VAL A 318 -13.09 -24.91 6.08
CA VAL A 318 -12.08 -23.97 5.58
C VAL A 318 -11.24 -24.61 4.48
N THR A 319 -10.80 -25.86 4.68
CA THR A 319 -10.01 -26.61 3.67
C THR A 319 -10.82 -26.86 2.40
N THR A 320 -12.08 -27.27 2.54
CA THR A 320 -13.02 -27.47 1.40
C THR A 320 -13.18 -26.19 0.58
N PHE A 321 -13.38 -25.03 1.24
CA PHE A 321 -13.43 -23.74 0.57
C PHE A 321 -12.17 -23.47 -0.27
N HIS A 322 -10.98 -23.65 0.31
CA HIS A 322 -9.72 -23.37 -0.38
C HIS A 322 -9.47 -24.33 -1.55
N ALA A 323 -9.88 -25.60 -1.42
CA ALA A 323 -9.80 -26.57 -2.50
C ALA A 323 -10.68 -26.23 -3.71
N GLN A 324 -11.78 -25.49 -3.48
CA GLN A 324 -12.73 -25.09 -4.52
C GLN A 324 -12.46 -23.70 -5.11
N LEU A 325 -11.48 -22.95 -4.60
CA LEU A 325 -11.15 -21.61 -5.09
C LEU A 325 -10.58 -21.56 -6.52
N PRO A 326 -9.65 -22.43 -6.94
CA PRO A 326 -8.96 -22.28 -8.21
C PRO A 326 -9.90 -22.13 -9.43
N PRO A 327 -10.96 -22.94 -9.61
CA PRO A 327 -11.87 -22.76 -10.74
C PRO A 327 -12.58 -21.41 -10.78
N LEU A 328 -12.92 -20.85 -9.60
CA LEU A 328 -13.53 -19.51 -9.50
C LEU A 328 -12.54 -18.43 -9.91
N LEU A 329 -11.31 -18.51 -9.40
CA LEU A 329 -10.26 -17.54 -9.70
C LEU A 329 -9.90 -17.54 -11.20
N ASP A 330 -9.99 -18.70 -11.87
CA ASP A 330 -9.74 -18.83 -13.30
C ASP A 330 -10.82 -18.17 -14.18
N GLN A 331 -11.99 -17.86 -13.59
CA GLN A 331 -13.05 -17.06 -14.21
C GLN A 331 -12.93 -15.56 -13.87
N GLY A 332 -11.82 -15.13 -13.27
CA GLY A 332 -11.60 -13.74 -12.88
C GLY A 332 -12.36 -13.31 -11.63
N VAL A 333 -12.95 -14.26 -10.89
CA VAL A 333 -13.64 -13.98 -9.63
C VAL A 333 -12.61 -13.56 -8.57
N TYR A 334 -12.99 -12.56 -7.79
CA TYR A 334 -12.24 -12.03 -6.66
C TYR A 334 -12.96 -12.41 -5.37
N VAL A 335 -12.22 -12.88 -4.37
CA VAL A 335 -12.77 -13.20 -3.05
C VAL A 335 -11.95 -12.55 -1.96
N THR A 336 -12.57 -11.77 -1.09
CA THR A 336 -11.93 -11.26 0.12
C THR A 336 -12.65 -11.83 1.36
N TYR A 337 -11.85 -12.37 2.29
CA TYR A 337 -12.37 -13.10 3.44
C TYR A 337 -11.43 -13.01 4.64
N SER A 338 -11.96 -13.31 5.81
CA SER A 338 -11.22 -13.40 7.07
C SER A 338 -11.36 -14.79 7.68
N VAL A 339 -10.26 -15.29 8.25
CA VAL A 339 -10.18 -16.56 8.98
C VAL A 339 -9.66 -16.30 10.38
N THR A 340 -10.42 -16.73 11.38
CA THR A 340 -10.00 -16.76 12.78
C THR A 340 -9.98 -18.22 13.28
N ASN A 341 -9.69 -18.43 14.54
CA ASN A 341 -9.78 -19.77 15.14
C ASN A 341 -11.21 -20.35 15.18
N ASN A 342 -12.24 -19.52 15.01
CA ASN A 342 -13.64 -19.95 15.19
C ASN A 342 -14.64 -19.39 14.17
N THR A 343 -14.22 -18.49 13.30
CA THR A 343 -15.11 -17.84 12.32
C THR A 343 -14.40 -17.70 10.98
N PHE A 344 -15.12 -18.06 9.93
CA PHE A 344 -14.80 -17.80 8.54
C PHE A 344 -15.83 -16.84 7.97
N TYR A 345 -15.40 -15.67 7.52
CA TYR A 345 -16.28 -14.64 7.03
C TYR A 345 -15.83 -14.14 5.67
N ILE A 346 -16.68 -14.27 4.66
CA ILE A 346 -16.46 -13.70 3.33
C ILE A 346 -17.02 -12.28 3.30
N ILE A 347 -16.13 -11.32 3.19
CA ILE A 347 -16.46 -9.90 3.07
C ILE A 347 -17.13 -9.65 1.72
N ALA A 348 -16.55 -10.18 0.63
CA ALA A 348 -17.13 -10.11 -0.70
C ALA A 348 -16.55 -11.19 -1.63
N ILE A 349 -17.43 -11.81 -2.41
CA ILE A 349 -17.11 -12.47 -3.68
C ILE A 349 -17.58 -11.51 -4.77
N ILE A 350 -16.72 -11.15 -5.70
CA ILE A 350 -17.04 -10.24 -6.81
C ILE A 350 -16.67 -10.96 -8.11
N ALA A 351 -17.63 -11.09 -9.00
CA ALA A 351 -17.47 -11.71 -10.31
C ALA A 351 -17.65 -10.67 -11.43
N PRO A 352 -16.62 -9.90 -11.77
CA PRO A 352 -16.69 -8.92 -12.84
C PRO A 352 -17.01 -9.61 -14.17
N SER A 353 -17.87 -9.00 -14.98
CA SER A 353 -18.36 -9.54 -16.26
C SER A 353 -19.28 -10.77 -16.17
N HIS A 354 -19.74 -11.10 -14.96
CA HIS A 354 -20.80 -12.09 -14.71
C HIS A 354 -21.95 -11.42 -13.96
N ASN A 355 -23.18 -11.61 -14.40
CA ASN A 355 -24.35 -11.18 -13.63
C ASN A 355 -24.59 -12.11 -12.42
N GLN A 356 -25.60 -11.84 -11.60
CA GLN A 356 -25.97 -12.67 -10.43
C GLN A 356 -26.15 -14.15 -10.80
N THR A 357 -26.86 -14.44 -11.88
CA THR A 357 -27.09 -15.83 -12.33
C THR A 357 -25.78 -16.52 -12.70
N GLY A 358 -24.91 -15.84 -13.44
CA GLY A 358 -23.58 -16.35 -13.79
C GLY A 358 -22.73 -16.64 -12.56
N LEU A 359 -22.71 -15.73 -11.58
CA LEU A 359 -22.01 -15.96 -10.31
C LEU A 359 -22.58 -17.16 -9.55
N ASN A 360 -23.91 -17.28 -9.45
CA ASN A 360 -24.54 -18.42 -8.78
C ASN A 360 -24.14 -19.75 -9.43
N THR A 361 -24.08 -19.79 -10.76
CA THR A 361 -23.62 -20.98 -11.49
C THR A 361 -22.14 -21.29 -11.17
N LEU A 362 -21.26 -20.29 -11.14
CA LEU A 362 -19.85 -20.46 -10.81
C LEU A 362 -19.64 -20.95 -9.37
N MET A 363 -20.46 -20.50 -8.42
CA MET A 363 -20.35 -20.88 -7.00
C MET A 363 -20.92 -22.27 -6.70
N GLN A 364 -21.78 -22.83 -7.56
CA GLN A 364 -22.50 -24.06 -7.29
C GLN A 364 -21.59 -25.25 -6.89
N PRO A 365 -20.44 -25.51 -7.54
CA PRO A 365 -19.53 -26.59 -7.12
C PRO A 365 -19.02 -26.42 -5.68
N MET A 366 -18.63 -25.19 -5.30
CA MET A 366 -18.17 -24.88 -3.95
C MET A 366 -19.28 -25.08 -2.91
N LEU A 367 -20.47 -24.56 -3.17
CA LEU A 367 -21.61 -24.69 -2.27
C LEU A 367 -22.02 -26.16 -2.10
N THR A 368 -21.99 -26.94 -3.19
CA THR A 368 -22.25 -28.38 -3.17
C THR A 368 -21.22 -29.12 -2.31
N ALA A 369 -19.93 -28.81 -2.48
CA ALA A 369 -18.86 -29.42 -1.68
C ALA A 369 -19.01 -29.08 -0.18
N LEU A 370 -19.26 -27.81 0.16
CA LEU A 370 -19.50 -27.38 1.55
C LEU A 370 -20.73 -28.07 2.15
N SER A 371 -21.80 -28.25 1.39
CA SER A 371 -22.99 -28.95 1.87
C SER A 371 -22.77 -30.45 2.06
N GLN A 372 -22.19 -31.12 1.08
CA GLN A 372 -22.02 -32.59 1.10
C GLN A 372 -20.93 -33.04 2.08
N GLN A 373 -19.82 -32.29 2.14
CA GLN A 373 -18.66 -32.68 2.96
C GLN A 373 -18.73 -32.14 4.39
N ASN A 374 -19.41 -31.00 4.62
CA ASN A 374 -19.37 -30.29 5.89
C ASN A 374 -20.77 -29.98 6.47
N GLY A 375 -21.85 -30.36 5.78
CA GLY A 375 -23.23 -30.11 6.20
C GLY A 375 -23.66 -28.63 6.15
N LEU A 376 -22.93 -27.77 5.43
CA LEU A 376 -23.16 -26.32 5.36
C LEU A 376 -24.04 -25.98 4.16
N SER A 377 -25.37 -25.87 4.36
CA SER A 377 -26.32 -25.45 3.34
C SER A 377 -26.24 -23.94 3.07
N ALA A 378 -26.76 -23.47 1.95
CA ALA A 378 -26.86 -22.05 1.62
C ALA A 378 -27.54 -21.25 2.75
N GLN A 379 -28.57 -21.83 3.38
CA GLN A 379 -29.27 -21.22 4.50
C GLN A 379 -28.38 -21.11 5.76
N SER A 380 -27.66 -22.19 6.13
CA SER A 380 -26.76 -22.16 7.30
C SER A 380 -25.54 -21.27 7.09
N LEU A 381 -25.14 -21.04 5.83
CA LEU A 381 -24.08 -20.08 5.47
C LEU A 381 -24.56 -18.62 5.52
N GLY A 382 -25.88 -18.35 5.55
CA GLY A 382 -26.42 -17.00 5.37
C GLY A 382 -26.06 -16.42 4.00
N LEU A 383 -26.07 -17.27 2.97
CA LEU A 383 -25.66 -16.89 1.61
C LEU A 383 -26.54 -15.76 1.08
N ASN A 384 -25.91 -14.63 0.77
CA ASN A 384 -26.53 -13.50 0.08
C ASN A 384 -25.87 -13.32 -1.29
N THR A 385 -26.67 -13.26 -2.37
CA THR A 385 -26.20 -13.03 -3.73
C THR A 385 -27.00 -11.92 -4.39
N PHE A 386 -26.32 -11.07 -5.14
CA PHE A 386 -26.94 -9.97 -5.88
C PHE A 386 -26.12 -9.63 -7.13
N GLY A 387 -26.63 -8.74 -7.96
CA GLY A 387 -25.92 -8.29 -9.15
C GLY A 387 -26.31 -6.87 -9.53
N THR A 388 -25.41 -6.21 -10.24
CA THR A 388 -25.59 -4.85 -10.76
C THR A 388 -25.16 -4.80 -12.22
N SER A 389 -25.47 -3.70 -12.89
CA SER A 389 -25.07 -3.48 -14.28
C SER A 389 -23.58 -3.16 -14.45
N ASN A 390 -22.87 -2.90 -13.35
CA ASN A 390 -21.46 -2.47 -13.34
C ASN A 390 -20.78 -2.78 -11.99
N VAL A 391 -19.45 -2.80 -11.96
CA VAL A 391 -18.71 -3.06 -10.73
C VAL A 391 -18.73 -1.88 -9.75
N TYR A 392 -18.87 -0.65 -10.26
CA TYR A 392 -18.85 0.56 -9.44
C TYR A 392 -19.97 0.53 -8.38
N ASP A 393 -21.19 0.18 -8.75
CA ASP A 393 -22.31 0.11 -7.82
C ASP A 393 -22.06 -0.89 -6.69
N ILE A 394 -21.48 -2.07 -6.99
CA ILE A 394 -21.11 -3.04 -5.94
C ILE A 394 -20.08 -2.44 -4.97
N LEU A 395 -19.04 -1.82 -5.50
CA LEU A 395 -18.01 -1.21 -4.67
C LEU A 395 -18.60 -0.09 -3.80
N ALA A 396 -19.36 0.82 -4.39
CA ALA A 396 -19.88 2.00 -3.72
C ALA A 396 -20.92 1.68 -2.64
N THR A 397 -21.78 0.68 -2.88
CA THR A 397 -22.89 0.38 -1.97
C THR A 397 -22.62 -0.72 -0.97
N ASN A 398 -21.73 -1.66 -1.27
CA ASN A 398 -21.53 -2.87 -0.46
C ASN A 398 -20.11 -3.01 0.11
N VAL A 399 -19.09 -2.55 -0.61
CA VAL A 399 -17.68 -2.79 -0.20
C VAL A 399 -17.11 -1.58 0.54
N TRP A 400 -17.23 -0.38 -0.03
CA TRP A 400 -16.65 0.82 0.57
C TRP A 400 -17.20 1.17 1.95
N PRO A 401 -18.52 1.08 2.22
CA PRO A 401 -19.03 1.34 3.56
C PRO A 401 -18.42 0.45 4.65
N VAL A 402 -18.14 -0.82 4.32
CA VAL A 402 -17.52 -1.77 5.25
C VAL A 402 -16.03 -1.47 5.44
N LEU A 403 -15.31 -1.11 4.38
CA LEU A 403 -13.87 -0.92 4.42
C LEU A 403 -13.42 0.49 4.84
N GLN A 404 -14.33 1.46 4.87
CA GLN A 404 -14.03 2.80 5.42
C GLN A 404 -13.69 2.76 6.90
N ASP A 405 -14.29 1.82 7.65
CA ASP A 405 -14.06 1.63 9.07
C ASP A 405 -13.12 0.44 9.35
N ALA A 406 -12.38 0.00 8.32
CA ALA A 406 -11.47 -1.13 8.43
C ALA A 406 -10.49 -0.89 9.58
N SER A 407 -10.55 -1.77 10.56
CA SER A 407 -9.73 -1.74 11.75
C SER A 407 -8.26 -1.69 11.38
N LEU A 408 -7.56 -0.73 11.94
CA LEU A 408 -6.12 -0.63 11.81
C LEU A 408 -5.49 -1.76 12.62
N VAL A 409 -4.52 -2.42 12.01
CA VAL A 409 -3.84 -3.55 12.64
C VAL A 409 -2.63 -3.04 13.39
N ALA A 410 -2.50 -3.38 14.69
CA ALA A 410 -1.39 -2.91 15.51
C ALA A 410 -0.06 -3.63 15.18
N ALA A 411 -0.13 -4.93 14.89
CA ALA A 411 0.99 -5.70 14.35
C ALA A 411 0.48 -6.47 13.13
N GLN A 412 1.13 -6.26 11.99
CA GLN A 412 0.75 -6.91 10.74
C GLN A 412 1.93 -7.51 10.00
N GLY A 413 1.67 -8.56 9.25
CA GLY A 413 2.56 -9.14 8.25
C GLY A 413 1.77 -9.62 7.06
N GLY A 414 2.45 -10.13 6.05
CA GLY A 414 1.77 -10.61 4.85
C GLY A 414 2.48 -11.79 4.21
N ARG A 415 1.70 -12.61 3.49
CA ARG A 415 2.23 -13.71 2.69
C ARG A 415 1.43 -13.91 1.42
N LEU A 416 2.11 -13.99 0.29
CA LEU A 416 1.55 -14.54 -0.93
C LEU A 416 1.56 -16.06 -0.84
N ILE A 417 0.48 -16.70 -1.24
CA ILE A 417 0.38 -18.15 -1.37
C ILE A 417 0.12 -18.45 -2.83
N THR A 418 1.09 -19.06 -3.49
CA THR A 418 1.00 -19.32 -4.91
C THR A 418 0.09 -20.51 -5.20
N ARG A 419 -0.38 -20.63 -6.44
CA ARG A 419 -1.12 -21.79 -6.91
C ARG A 419 -0.28 -23.06 -6.77
N ALA A 420 1.01 -22.97 -7.08
CA ALA A 420 1.95 -24.07 -6.89
C ALA A 420 2.00 -24.53 -5.43
N ASN A 421 2.02 -23.61 -4.45
CA ASN A 421 2.00 -23.96 -3.02
C ASN A 421 0.71 -24.68 -2.63
N LEU A 422 -0.46 -24.18 -3.04
CA LEU A 422 -1.74 -24.82 -2.75
C LEU A 422 -1.83 -26.22 -3.37
N ASN A 423 -1.44 -26.36 -4.65
CA ASN A 423 -1.47 -27.65 -5.33
C ASN A 423 -0.51 -28.69 -4.70
N ALA A 424 0.66 -28.22 -4.26
CA ALA A 424 1.68 -29.12 -3.68
C ALA A 424 1.34 -29.53 -2.24
N ASN A 425 0.75 -28.63 -1.43
CA ASN A 425 0.59 -28.88 0.01
C ASN A 425 -0.57 -28.08 0.63
N LEU A 426 -1.79 -28.26 0.12
CA LEU A 426 -2.98 -27.61 0.71
C LEU A 426 -3.11 -27.89 2.21
N THR A 427 -2.94 -29.16 2.61
CA THR A 427 -3.06 -29.57 4.02
C THR A 427 -2.06 -28.83 4.92
N GLY A 428 -0.80 -28.70 4.49
CA GLY A 428 0.21 -27.96 5.22
C GLY A 428 -0.12 -26.46 5.34
N VAL A 429 -0.61 -25.85 4.26
CA VAL A 429 -1.05 -24.43 4.28
C VAL A 429 -2.21 -24.24 5.25
N MET A 430 -3.22 -25.12 5.23
CA MET A 430 -4.35 -25.05 6.17
C MET A 430 -3.93 -25.29 7.61
N SER A 431 -3.01 -26.23 7.85
CA SER A 431 -2.44 -26.46 9.19
C SER A 431 -1.67 -25.25 9.71
N ALA A 432 -0.92 -24.57 8.84
CA ALA A 432 -0.23 -23.32 9.20
C ALA A 432 -1.24 -22.20 9.54
N MET A 433 -2.30 -22.00 8.74
CA MET A 433 -3.35 -21.03 9.04
C MET A 433 -4.04 -21.32 10.38
N ARG A 434 -4.33 -22.59 10.66
CA ARG A 434 -4.89 -23.04 11.95
C ARG A 434 -3.95 -22.70 13.10
N SER A 435 -2.67 -23.05 12.99
CA SER A 435 -1.65 -22.76 14.01
C SER A 435 -1.50 -21.24 14.27
N ILE A 436 -1.55 -20.42 13.23
CA ILE A 436 -1.45 -18.95 13.35
C ILE A 436 -2.63 -18.39 14.12
N THR A 437 -3.84 -18.89 13.88
CA THR A 437 -5.07 -18.36 14.49
C THR A 437 -5.37 -18.96 15.87
N THR A 438 -4.69 -20.04 16.27
CA THR A 438 -4.84 -20.64 17.59
C THR A 438 -4.61 -19.60 18.70
N GLY A 439 -5.49 -19.57 19.68
CA GLY A 439 -5.44 -18.59 20.79
C GLY A 439 -6.09 -17.24 20.47
N GLY A 440 -6.49 -16.96 19.22
CA GLY A 440 -7.30 -15.81 18.83
C GLY A 440 -6.58 -14.45 18.79
N THR A 441 -5.25 -14.41 19.04
CA THR A 441 -4.46 -13.18 18.94
C THR A 441 -4.30 -12.72 17.49
N PHE A 442 -4.05 -13.68 16.58
CA PHE A 442 -3.85 -13.42 15.16
C PHE A 442 -5.05 -13.91 14.34
N TYR A 443 -5.33 -13.20 13.27
CA TYR A 443 -6.27 -13.61 12.23
C TYR A 443 -5.62 -13.45 10.86
N LEU A 444 -6.19 -14.10 9.85
CA LEU A 444 -5.81 -13.89 8.47
C LEU A 444 -6.94 -13.15 7.73
N ALA A 445 -6.58 -12.08 7.02
CA ALA A 445 -7.44 -11.42 6.04
C ALA A 445 -6.85 -11.69 4.66
N CYS A 446 -7.51 -12.53 3.88
CA CYS A 446 -6.99 -12.99 2.60
C CYS A 446 -7.80 -12.44 1.43
N THR A 447 -7.08 -12.12 0.37
CA THR A 447 -7.64 -11.83 -0.95
C THR A 447 -7.25 -12.96 -1.89
N ALA A 448 -8.25 -13.69 -2.40
CA ALA A 448 -8.04 -14.73 -3.41
C ALA A 448 -8.25 -14.12 -4.80
N ILE A 449 -7.24 -14.22 -5.66
CA ILE A 449 -7.21 -13.69 -7.03
C ILE A 449 -6.29 -14.53 -7.92
N ASN A 450 -6.55 -14.52 -9.21
CA ASN A 450 -5.61 -15.03 -10.20
C ASN A 450 -5.01 -13.86 -10.97
N THR A 451 -3.74 -13.53 -10.72
CA THR A 451 -3.02 -12.45 -11.39
C THR A 451 -2.15 -12.93 -12.55
N THR A 452 -2.27 -14.19 -12.93
CA THR A 452 -1.66 -14.68 -14.16
C THR A 452 -2.30 -13.95 -15.34
N THR A 453 -1.56 -13.72 -16.41
CA THR A 453 -2.04 -13.00 -17.61
C THR A 453 -3.07 -13.82 -18.42
N ALA A 454 -3.67 -14.83 -17.81
CA ALA A 454 -4.50 -15.84 -18.48
C ALA A 454 -5.83 -15.29 -19.02
N GLN A 455 -6.32 -14.15 -18.55
CA GLN A 455 -7.64 -13.62 -18.91
C GLN A 455 -7.63 -12.74 -20.19
N GLY A 456 -6.54 -12.75 -20.97
CA GLY A 456 -6.52 -12.11 -22.28
C GLY A 456 -6.16 -10.63 -22.31
N VAL A 457 -5.92 -9.98 -21.17
CA VAL A 457 -5.46 -8.58 -21.12
C VAL A 457 -4.04 -8.54 -20.56
N PRO A 458 -3.01 -8.54 -21.44
CA PRO A 458 -1.63 -8.53 -21.00
C PRO A 458 -1.27 -7.21 -20.30
N PRO A 459 -0.26 -7.22 -19.40
CA PRO A 459 0.38 -6.00 -18.92
C PRO A 459 0.82 -5.11 -20.07
N ILE A 460 0.79 -3.78 -19.87
CA ILE A 460 1.35 -2.83 -20.83
C ILE A 460 2.82 -3.14 -21.12
N ALA A 461 3.58 -3.44 -20.04
CA ALA A 461 4.98 -3.83 -20.13
C ALA A 461 5.36 -4.73 -18.95
N LYS A 462 6.52 -5.39 -19.07
CA LYS A 462 7.18 -6.00 -17.90
C LYS A 462 7.45 -4.91 -16.86
N ASN A 463 7.20 -5.19 -15.60
CA ASN A 463 7.33 -4.28 -14.49
C ASN A 463 8.08 -4.91 -13.29
N ALA A 464 8.29 -4.13 -12.23
CA ALA A 464 9.11 -4.53 -11.09
C ALA A 464 8.34 -5.24 -9.98
N VAL A 465 7.08 -5.57 -10.18
CA VAL A 465 6.28 -6.34 -9.22
C VAL A 465 7.00 -7.65 -8.87
N LEU A 466 6.97 -8.04 -7.59
CA LEU A 466 7.54 -9.30 -7.14
C LEU A 466 7.06 -10.47 -8.04
N PRO A 467 7.96 -11.27 -8.60
CA PRO A 467 7.58 -12.33 -9.56
C PRO A 467 6.56 -13.34 -9.03
N ALA A 468 6.56 -13.61 -7.72
CA ALA A 468 5.60 -14.53 -7.09
C ALA A 468 4.13 -14.12 -7.30
N TRP A 469 3.84 -12.84 -7.52
CA TRP A 469 2.49 -12.37 -7.87
C TRP A 469 1.93 -13.07 -9.10
N ARG A 470 2.77 -13.49 -10.05
CA ARG A 470 2.34 -14.10 -11.32
C ARG A 470 1.81 -15.53 -11.18
N ASP A 471 1.98 -16.14 -10.01
CA ASP A 471 1.41 -17.45 -9.65
C ASP A 471 0.56 -17.36 -8.36
N THR A 472 0.29 -16.15 -7.86
CA THR A 472 -0.44 -15.95 -6.61
C THR A 472 -1.91 -16.35 -6.76
N SER A 473 -2.37 -17.20 -5.85
CA SER A 473 -3.80 -17.48 -5.62
C SER A 473 -4.36 -16.74 -4.41
N LEU A 474 -3.53 -16.54 -3.36
CA LEU A 474 -3.95 -15.82 -2.15
C LEU A 474 -2.90 -14.77 -1.79
N ASN A 475 -3.35 -13.55 -1.50
CA ASN A 475 -2.59 -12.56 -0.76
C ASN A 475 -3.21 -12.48 0.64
N CYS A 476 -2.50 -12.96 1.65
CA CYS A 476 -2.99 -13.00 3.03
C CYS A 476 -2.23 -12.01 3.89
N LEU A 477 -2.94 -11.04 4.45
CA LEU A 477 -2.49 -10.25 5.57
C LEU A 477 -2.70 -11.05 6.85
N VAL A 478 -1.71 -11.10 7.71
CA VAL A 478 -1.79 -11.61 9.09
C VAL A 478 -1.80 -10.43 10.03
N GLY A 479 -2.84 -10.31 10.84
CA GLY A 479 -3.01 -9.17 11.73
C GLY A 479 -3.42 -9.56 13.14
N THR A 480 -3.26 -8.63 14.08
CA THR A 480 -3.71 -8.78 15.47
C THR A 480 -5.11 -8.18 15.66
N ALA A 481 -5.94 -8.86 16.45
CA ALA A 481 -7.25 -8.35 16.87
C ALA A 481 -7.06 -7.30 17.98
N TRP A 482 -6.70 -6.09 17.61
CA TRP A 482 -6.54 -4.95 18.52
C TRP A 482 -7.37 -3.76 18.05
N ALA A 483 -7.91 -3.00 18.98
CA ALA A 483 -8.68 -1.79 18.70
C ALA A 483 -8.19 -0.62 19.56
N TRP A 484 -8.39 0.60 19.06
CA TRP A 484 -8.12 1.82 19.80
C TRP A 484 -8.88 1.85 21.13
N GLY A 485 -8.19 2.28 22.18
CA GLY A 485 -8.72 2.27 23.56
C GLY A 485 -8.36 1.01 24.36
N GLN A 486 -7.88 -0.04 23.72
CA GLN A 486 -7.29 -1.20 24.42
C GLN A 486 -5.84 -0.88 24.84
N SER A 487 -5.32 -1.65 25.85
CA SER A 487 -3.91 -1.52 26.27
C SER A 487 -2.96 -1.74 25.10
N TRP A 488 -1.91 -0.93 25.05
CA TRP A 488 -0.80 -1.07 24.11
C TRP A 488 0.25 -2.09 24.57
N ASP A 489 0.26 -2.47 25.85
CA ASP A 489 1.32 -3.31 26.44
C ASP A 489 1.57 -4.63 25.71
N PRO A 490 0.55 -5.36 25.17
CA PRO A 490 0.81 -6.62 24.50
C PRO A 490 1.38 -6.43 23.09
N VAL A 491 1.20 -5.26 22.44
CA VAL A 491 1.52 -5.06 21.02
C VAL A 491 2.99 -5.29 20.67
N PRO A 492 3.99 -4.81 21.45
CA PRO A 492 5.39 -5.13 21.17
C PRO A 492 5.68 -6.64 21.24
N GLY A 493 5.03 -7.36 22.17
CA GLY A 493 5.12 -8.83 22.26
C GLY A 493 4.52 -9.52 21.02
N TRP A 494 3.38 -9.06 20.56
CA TRP A 494 2.76 -9.57 19.33
C TRP A 494 3.59 -9.29 18.08
N GLN A 495 4.21 -8.11 17.99
CA GLN A 495 5.12 -7.81 16.89
C GLN A 495 6.32 -8.78 16.88
N LYS A 496 6.88 -9.08 18.04
CA LYS A 496 7.95 -10.06 18.17
C LYS A 496 7.47 -11.46 17.79
N GLU A 497 6.33 -11.90 18.29
CA GLU A 497 5.73 -13.20 17.98
C GLU A 497 5.41 -13.34 16.48
N LEU A 498 4.92 -12.28 15.86
CA LEU A 498 4.66 -12.23 14.42
C LEU A 498 5.93 -12.55 13.62
N LEU A 499 7.07 -11.97 13.99
CA LEU A 499 8.35 -12.14 13.31
C LEU A 499 9.04 -13.47 13.63
N ASP A 500 8.90 -13.98 14.85
CA ASP A 500 9.67 -15.14 15.32
C ASP A 500 8.91 -16.46 15.13
N ARG A 501 7.58 -16.44 15.10
CA ARG A 501 6.74 -17.63 14.99
C ARG A 501 5.79 -17.57 13.78
N VAL A 502 4.97 -16.53 13.72
CA VAL A 502 3.80 -16.51 12.83
C VAL A 502 4.21 -16.47 11.35
N LEU A 503 5.06 -15.52 10.96
CA LEU A 503 5.55 -15.45 9.58
C LEU A 503 6.40 -16.68 9.20
N PRO A 504 7.36 -17.15 10.01
CA PRO A 504 8.08 -18.39 9.73
C PRO A 504 7.17 -19.62 9.55
N THR A 505 6.06 -19.72 10.29
CA THR A 505 5.11 -20.84 10.16
C THR A 505 4.49 -20.92 8.76
N ILE A 506 4.04 -19.79 8.20
CA ILE A 506 3.46 -19.80 6.85
C ILE A 506 4.54 -19.82 5.75
N GLU A 507 5.70 -19.24 5.99
CA GLU A 507 6.84 -19.27 5.06
C GLU A 507 7.33 -20.69 4.81
N ALA A 508 7.40 -21.51 5.85
CA ALA A 508 7.86 -22.90 5.78
C ALA A 508 7.03 -23.78 4.82
N VAL A 509 5.74 -23.50 4.68
CA VAL A 509 4.81 -24.26 3.83
C VAL A 509 4.53 -23.59 2.48
N THR A 510 5.13 -22.43 2.21
CA THR A 510 4.95 -21.67 0.98
C THR A 510 6.30 -21.27 0.36
N PRO A 511 7.14 -22.24 -0.02
CA PRO A 511 8.44 -21.96 -0.61
C PRO A 511 8.31 -21.20 -1.94
N ASN A 512 9.39 -20.50 -2.34
CA ASN A 512 9.49 -19.72 -3.58
C ASN A 512 8.41 -18.64 -3.75
N SER A 513 7.85 -18.15 -2.66
CA SER A 513 6.84 -17.12 -2.62
C SER A 513 7.45 -15.80 -2.08
N GLY A 514 6.65 -14.95 -1.46
CA GLY A 514 7.06 -13.70 -0.86
C GLY A 514 5.89 -12.99 -0.19
N ALA A 515 5.98 -11.67 -0.04
CA ALA A 515 4.94 -10.86 0.56
C ALA A 515 4.64 -9.61 -0.30
N TYR A 516 3.40 -9.17 -0.25
CA TYR A 516 3.02 -7.89 -0.87
C TYR A 516 3.59 -6.73 -0.04
N LEU A 517 4.52 -5.99 -0.61
CA LEU A 517 5.31 -4.96 0.11
C LEU A 517 4.47 -3.87 0.80
N ASN A 518 3.22 -3.62 0.34
CA ASN A 518 2.33 -2.65 0.97
C ASN A 518 1.55 -3.23 2.17
N GLU A 519 1.48 -4.56 2.30
CA GLU A 519 0.72 -5.28 3.33
C GLU A 519 1.61 -6.21 4.16
N ALA A 520 2.93 -6.12 3.99
CA ALA A 520 3.93 -6.88 4.71
C ALA A 520 4.32 -6.24 6.05
N ASN A 521 5.22 -6.86 6.80
CA ASN A 521 5.79 -6.28 8.02
C ASN A 521 7.04 -5.45 7.69
N PHE A 522 7.14 -4.26 8.27
CA PHE A 522 8.28 -3.36 8.08
C PHE A 522 9.62 -3.93 8.58
N ALA A 523 9.59 -4.87 9.53
CA ALA A 523 10.77 -5.53 10.11
C ALA A 523 10.91 -6.99 9.64
N GLN A 524 10.24 -7.40 8.56
CA GLN A 524 10.33 -8.75 8.03
C GLN A 524 11.77 -9.12 7.68
N ARG A 525 12.20 -10.32 8.11
CA ARG A 525 13.52 -10.86 7.77
C ARG A 525 13.61 -11.11 6.27
N ASP A 526 14.79 -10.94 5.69
CA ASP A 526 15.01 -11.09 4.23
C ASP A 526 14.00 -10.29 3.37
N TRP A 527 13.61 -9.09 3.84
CA TRP A 527 12.63 -8.27 3.14
C TRP A 527 13.00 -7.98 1.67
N GLN A 528 14.30 -7.94 1.33
CA GLN A 528 14.76 -7.77 -0.05
C GLN A 528 14.27 -8.94 -0.93
N GLY A 529 14.48 -10.17 -0.45
CA GLY A 529 13.98 -11.37 -1.11
C GLY A 529 12.46 -11.47 -1.10
N GLN A 530 11.84 -11.19 0.05
CA GLN A 530 10.40 -11.35 0.25
C GLN A 530 9.55 -10.34 -0.54
N PHE A 531 10.02 -9.08 -0.71
CA PHE A 531 9.23 -8.01 -1.34
C PHE A 531 9.58 -7.79 -2.81
N TYR A 532 10.83 -8.05 -3.19
CA TYR A 532 11.34 -7.72 -4.53
C TYR A 532 11.91 -8.94 -5.29
N GLY A 533 12.33 -9.99 -4.57
CA GLY A 533 12.90 -11.20 -5.15
C GLY A 533 14.09 -10.89 -6.05
N LYS A 534 14.18 -11.55 -7.19
CA LYS A 534 15.24 -11.35 -8.18
C LYS A 534 15.32 -9.93 -8.78
N ASN A 535 14.30 -9.10 -8.56
CA ASN A 535 14.29 -7.73 -9.07
C ASN A 535 15.15 -6.77 -8.23
N TYR A 536 15.51 -7.13 -6.98
CA TYR A 536 16.12 -6.23 -6.01
C TYR A 536 17.40 -5.57 -6.54
N GLN A 537 18.35 -6.32 -7.06
CA GLN A 537 19.63 -5.76 -7.54
C GLN A 537 19.46 -4.77 -8.69
N LYS A 538 18.54 -5.05 -9.62
CA LYS A 538 18.21 -4.12 -10.70
C LYS A 538 17.57 -2.84 -10.16
N LEU A 539 16.71 -2.95 -9.16
CA LEU A 539 16.08 -1.80 -8.49
C LEU A 539 17.11 -0.92 -7.76
N VAL A 540 18.09 -1.54 -7.09
CA VAL A 540 19.24 -0.82 -6.47
C VAL A 540 20.02 -0.01 -7.51
N ALA A 541 20.33 -0.61 -8.67
CA ALA A 541 21.05 0.10 -9.74
C ALA A 541 20.24 1.30 -10.28
N ILE A 542 18.93 1.15 -10.43
CA ILE A 542 18.03 2.23 -10.86
C ILE A 542 17.94 3.32 -9.78
N LYS A 543 17.82 2.95 -8.50
CA LYS A 543 17.84 3.91 -7.40
C LYS A 543 19.10 4.74 -7.41
N LYS A 544 20.28 4.13 -7.52
CA LYS A 544 21.57 4.84 -7.59
C LYS A 544 21.64 5.83 -8.76
N LYS A 545 21.00 5.52 -9.89
CA LYS A 545 20.94 6.42 -11.04
C LYS A 545 20.09 7.66 -10.78
N TYR A 546 18.92 7.51 -10.17
CA TYR A 546 17.95 8.60 -9.99
C TYR A 546 18.00 9.28 -8.62
N ASP A 547 18.63 8.63 -7.64
CA ASP A 547 18.87 9.14 -6.29
C ASP A 547 20.29 8.79 -5.80
N PRO A 548 21.35 9.32 -6.43
CA PRO A 548 22.74 8.94 -6.14
C PRO A 548 23.21 9.31 -4.73
N GLN A 549 22.49 10.19 -4.03
CA GLN A 549 22.82 10.64 -2.67
C GLN A 549 21.96 10.00 -1.58
N ASP A 550 21.09 9.06 -1.95
CA ASP A 550 20.11 8.40 -1.07
C ASP A 550 19.28 9.42 -0.27
N LEU A 551 18.72 10.42 -0.98
CA LEU A 551 17.82 11.39 -0.39
C LEU A 551 16.52 10.73 0.04
N PHE A 552 15.99 9.85 -0.83
CA PHE A 552 14.77 9.10 -0.56
C PHE A 552 15.09 7.88 0.32
N TYR A 553 14.47 7.86 1.48
CA TYR A 553 14.48 6.73 2.40
C TYR A 553 13.05 6.36 2.78
N ALA A 554 12.74 5.09 2.72
CA ALA A 554 11.53 4.52 3.29
C ALA A 554 11.88 3.16 3.90
N VAL A 555 11.20 2.80 4.99
CA VAL A 555 11.48 1.54 5.71
C VAL A 555 11.26 0.35 4.77
N SER A 556 12.20 -0.60 4.75
CA SER A 556 12.18 -1.80 3.88
C SER A 556 11.98 -1.48 2.40
N ALA A 557 12.36 -0.27 1.96
CA ALA A 557 12.42 0.10 0.55
C ALA A 557 13.81 -0.18 -0.01
N VAL A 558 13.93 -0.20 -1.33
CA VAL A 558 15.19 -0.47 -2.03
C VAL A 558 16.27 0.53 -1.60
N GLY A 559 17.41 0.01 -1.11
CA GLY A 559 18.54 0.80 -0.61
C GLY A 559 18.36 1.32 0.82
N SER A 560 17.31 0.92 1.54
CA SER A 560 17.09 1.37 2.93
C SER A 560 18.10 0.79 3.92
N GLU A 561 18.76 -0.30 3.59
CA GLU A 561 19.84 -0.90 4.38
C GLU A 561 21.04 0.01 4.60
N ALA A 562 21.20 1.06 3.78
CA ALA A 562 22.24 2.07 3.97
C ALA A 562 21.96 3.03 5.14
N TRP A 563 20.81 2.88 5.83
CA TRP A 563 20.37 3.77 6.87
C TRP A 563 19.79 3.02 8.07
N ALA A 564 20.04 3.51 9.27
CA ALA A 564 19.43 3.03 10.50
C ALA A 564 19.01 4.20 11.40
N ALA A 565 17.98 4.00 12.21
CA ALA A 565 17.65 4.94 13.28
C ALA A 565 18.58 4.73 14.48
N ASP A 566 19.16 5.80 15.02
CA ASP A 566 19.91 5.75 16.27
C ASP A 566 18.98 5.77 17.51
N GLY A 567 19.56 5.72 18.70
CA GLY A 567 18.80 5.73 19.96
C GLY A 567 17.96 6.99 20.20
N GLN A 568 18.16 8.06 19.44
CA GLN A 568 17.37 9.29 19.48
C GLN A 568 16.34 9.36 18.32
N GLY A 569 16.34 8.37 17.45
CA GLY A 569 15.46 8.30 16.27
C GLY A 569 15.96 9.12 15.08
N ARG A 570 17.22 9.59 15.07
CA ARG A 570 17.84 10.19 13.89
C ARG A 570 18.14 9.12 12.86
N LEU A 571 17.90 9.44 11.58
CA LEU A 571 18.27 8.57 10.49
C LEU A 571 19.75 8.73 10.17
N CYS A 572 20.57 7.71 10.46
CA CYS A 572 22.02 7.69 10.30
C CYS A 572 22.46 6.71 9.24
N ARG A 573 23.61 6.99 8.58
CA ARG A 573 24.28 6.03 7.69
C ARG A 573 24.77 4.83 8.50
N THR A 574 24.58 3.61 7.96
CA THR A 574 25.09 2.35 8.50
C THR A 574 26.55 2.14 8.12
#